data_7e6296a6b6de17ae82555e20fe6280cb
#
_entry.id   7e6296a6b6de17ae82555e20fe6280cb
#
_cell.length_a   1.000
_cell.length_b   1.000
_cell.length_c   1.000
_cell.angle_alpha   90.00
_cell.angle_beta   90.00
_cell.angle_gamma   90.00
#
_symmetry.space_group_name_H-M   'P 1'
#
loop_
_entity.id
_entity.type
_entity.pdbx_description
1 polymer ?
#
loop_
_entity_poly.entity_id
_entity_poly.type
_entity_poly.pdbx_seq_one_letter_code
_entity_poly.pdbx_strand_id
1 'polypeptide(L)'
;MPIIASSYKPRVPFTNGHFNTIYAAKIRKIRGLTYDRKRIALSDGDFLDIDFSFAPGRSTQKIAIIVHGLEGHSKRPYMQGTARILNANGFD
;
A
#
# COMPACT_ATOMS: atom_id res chain seq x y z
N MET A 1 8.42 -10.43 26.62
CA MET A 1 7.31 -9.71 25.96
C MET A 1 6.01 -10.11 26.65
N PRO A 2 5.15 -9.17 27.04
CA PRO A 2 3.88 -9.53 27.66
C PRO A 2 2.95 -10.21 26.65
N ILE A 3 2.29 -11.28 27.05
CA ILE A 3 1.23 -11.93 26.28
C ILE A 3 -0.07 -11.19 26.59
N ILE A 4 -0.65 -10.55 25.57
CA ILE A 4 -1.93 -9.83 25.71
C ILE A 4 -3.02 -10.69 25.10
N ALA A 5 -4.09 -10.97 25.88
CA ALA A 5 -5.27 -11.65 25.36
C ALA A 5 -5.97 -10.74 24.35
N SER A 6 -6.13 -11.21 23.11
CA SER A 6 -6.81 -10.47 22.06
C SER A 6 -8.29 -10.86 21.98
N SER A 7 -9.18 -9.88 21.92
CA SER A 7 -10.61 -10.07 21.65
C SER A 7 -10.91 -10.16 20.15
N TYR A 8 -9.92 -9.99 19.28
CA TYR A 8 -10.09 -10.05 17.83
C TYR A 8 -10.52 -11.45 17.38
N LYS A 9 -11.65 -11.52 16.68
CA LYS A 9 -12.17 -12.73 16.06
C LYS A 9 -12.30 -12.50 14.55
N PRO A 10 -11.43 -13.11 13.74
CA PRO A 10 -11.56 -12.99 12.29
C PRO A 10 -12.84 -13.66 11.80
N ARG A 11 -13.47 -13.10 10.77
CA ARG A 11 -14.62 -13.72 10.11
C ARG A 11 -14.19 -14.91 9.27
N VAL A 12 -15.04 -15.95 9.18
CA VAL A 12 -14.84 -17.05 8.24
C VAL A 12 -14.85 -16.49 6.80
N PRO A 13 -13.92 -16.91 5.92
CA PRO A 13 -12.90 -17.96 6.05
C PRO A 13 -11.52 -17.49 6.57
N PHE A 14 -11.41 -16.24 7.03
CA PHE A 14 -10.14 -15.65 7.47
C PHE A 14 -9.59 -16.20 8.79
N THR A 15 -10.31 -17.09 9.43
CA THR A 15 -9.83 -17.88 10.57
C THR A 15 -8.70 -18.84 10.17
N ASN A 16 -8.64 -19.24 8.90
CA ASN A 16 -7.56 -20.06 8.37
C ASN A 16 -6.38 -19.16 7.99
N GLY A 17 -5.21 -19.35 8.63
CA GLY A 17 -4.02 -18.52 8.39
C GLY A 17 -3.52 -18.57 6.95
N HIS A 18 -3.57 -19.72 6.28
CA HIS A 18 -3.17 -19.86 4.87
C HIS A 18 -4.10 -19.07 3.96
N PHE A 19 -5.41 -19.19 4.15
CA PHE A 19 -6.37 -18.42 3.36
C PHE A 19 -6.18 -16.91 3.56
N ASN A 20 -6.04 -16.47 4.81
CA ASN A 20 -5.85 -15.06 5.13
C ASN A 20 -4.59 -14.49 4.44
N THR A 21 -3.49 -15.23 4.49
CA THR A 21 -2.23 -14.82 3.86
C THR A 21 -2.34 -14.77 2.34
N ILE A 22 -2.89 -15.82 1.70
CA ILE A 22 -3.01 -15.90 0.24
C ILE A 22 -3.99 -14.86 -0.28
N TYR A 23 -5.11 -14.67 0.39
CA TYR A 23 -6.10 -13.67 0.01
C TYR A 23 -5.51 -12.27 0.01
N ALA A 24 -4.87 -11.87 1.10
CA ALA A 24 -4.28 -10.55 1.23
C ALA A 24 -3.17 -10.28 0.20
N ALA A 25 -2.38 -11.31 -0.13
CA ALA A 25 -1.23 -11.18 -1.02
C ALA A 25 -1.57 -11.26 -2.52
N LYS A 26 -2.54 -12.10 -2.90
CA LYS A 26 -2.77 -12.47 -4.31
C LYS A 26 -4.19 -12.22 -4.82
N ILE A 27 -5.20 -12.38 -3.97
CA ILE A 27 -6.61 -12.36 -4.40
C ILE A 27 -7.20 -10.96 -4.24
N ARG A 28 -6.83 -10.25 -3.19
CA ARG A 28 -7.34 -8.90 -2.90
C ARG A 28 -6.97 -7.93 -4.02
N LYS A 29 -7.98 -7.37 -4.67
CA LYS A 29 -7.81 -6.32 -5.69
C LYS A 29 -8.24 -4.98 -5.13
N ILE A 30 -7.37 -3.99 -5.27
CA ILE A 30 -7.66 -2.60 -4.93
C ILE A 30 -8.06 -1.88 -6.23
N ARG A 31 -9.24 -1.28 -6.24
CA ARG A 31 -9.77 -0.54 -7.41
C ARG A 31 -9.79 0.95 -7.11
N GLY A 32 -9.81 1.76 -8.18
CA GLY A 32 -9.96 3.21 -8.06
C GLY A 32 -8.69 3.95 -7.65
N LEU A 33 -7.52 3.33 -7.80
CA LEU A 33 -6.23 3.97 -7.61
C LEU A 33 -5.51 4.04 -8.97
N THR A 34 -5.04 5.22 -9.32
CA THR A 34 -4.21 5.46 -10.49
C THR A 34 -2.85 5.98 -10.04
N TYR A 35 -1.80 5.52 -10.72
CA TYR A 35 -0.44 5.99 -10.48
C TYR A 35 0.07 6.79 -11.67
N ASP A 36 0.69 7.92 -11.37
CA ASP A 36 1.54 8.68 -12.30
C ASP A 36 3.00 8.32 -12.00
N ARG A 37 3.63 7.56 -12.90
CA ARG A 37 5.01 7.10 -12.72
C ARG A 37 6.00 8.11 -13.27
N LYS A 38 6.98 8.47 -12.45
CA LYS A 38 8.13 9.29 -12.85
C LYS A 38 9.43 8.57 -12.56
N ARG A 39 10.32 8.58 -13.52
CA ARG A 39 11.68 8.07 -13.37
C ARG A 39 12.63 9.19 -13.02
N ILE A 40 13.39 9.00 -11.96
CA ILE A 40 14.43 9.93 -11.51
C ILE A 40 15.77 9.25 -11.72
N ALA A 41 16.65 9.89 -12.54
CA ALA A 41 18.03 9.44 -12.68
C ALA A 41 18.84 9.84 -11.45
N LEU A 42 19.65 8.93 -10.97
CA LEU A 42 20.55 9.15 -9.85
C LEU A 42 21.95 9.50 -10.35
N SER A 43 22.75 10.13 -9.49
CA SER A 43 24.11 10.61 -9.84
C SER A 43 25.11 9.49 -10.11
N ASP A 44 24.83 8.27 -9.66
CA ASP A 44 25.65 7.07 -9.88
C ASP A 44 25.32 6.32 -11.18
N GLY A 45 24.38 6.85 -11.99
CA GLY A 45 23.95 6.24 -13.24
C GLY A 45 22.79 5.25 -13.11
N ASP A 46 22.28 5.03 -11.90
CA ASP A 46 21.06 4.24 -11.63
C ASP A 46 19.81 5.11 -11.74
N PHE A 47 18.65 4.52 -11.53
CA PHE A 47 17.37 5.24 -11.56
C PHE A 47 16.41 4.77 -10.48
N LEU A 48 15.48 5.64 -10.10
CA LEU A 48 14.40 5.36 -9.19
C LEU A 48 13.06 5.64 -9.85
N ASP A 49 12.18 4.65 -9.88
CA ASP A 49 10.80 4.84 -10.33
C ASP A 49 9.91 5.18 -9.12
N ILE A 50 9.30 6.35 -9.16
CA ILE A 50 8.36 6.83 -8.15
C ILE A 50 6.95 6.84 -8.74
N ASP A 51 6.02 6.19 -8.06
CA ASP A 51 4.62 6.19 -8.41
C ASP A 51 3.87 7.19 -7.54
N PHE A 52 3.37 8.26 -8.13
CA PHE A 52 2.56 9.26 -7.46
C PHE A 52 1.09 8.87 -7.50
N SER A 53 0.40 9.07 -6.38
CA SER A 53 -1.04 8.95 -6.28
C SER A 53 -1.58 10.15 -5.54
N PHE A 54 -2.50 10.88 -6.16
CA PHE A 54 -2.98 12.15 -5.64
C PHE A 54 -4.33 12.00 -4.96
N ALA A 55 -4.51 12.70 -3.85
CA ALA A 55 -5.79 12.80 -3.17
C ALA A 55 -6.83 13.53 -4.04
N PRO A 56 -8.12 13.18 -3.96
CA PRO A 56 -9.17 13.92 -4.62
C PRO A 56 -9.16 15.40 -4.19
N GLY A 57 -9.23 16.31 -5.17
CA GLY A 57 -9.30 17.75 -4.92
C GLY A 57 -7.96 18.47 -4.81
N ARG A 58 -6.83 17.79 -4.76
CA ARG A 58 -5.47 18.37 -4.68
C ARG A 58 -5.32 19.58 -3.74
N SER A 59 -6.08 19.59 -2.66
CA SER A 59 -6.10 20.73 -1.72
C SER A 59 -5.14 20.57 -0.55
N THR A 60 -4.43 19.45 -0.48
CA THR A 60 -3.61 19.12 0.68
C THR A 60 -2.12 19.31 0.38
N GLN A 61 -1.43 19.88 1.33
CA GLN A 61 0.03 19.96 1.34
C GLN A 61 0.67 18.76 2.07
N LYS A 62 -0.09 17.68 2.26
CA LYS A 62 0.37 16.51 2.99
C LYS A 62 0.83 15.45 2.03
N ILE A 63 2.07 15.01 2.19
CA ILE A 63 2.69 13.97 1.38
C ILE A 63 3.00 12.78 2.29
N ALA A 64 2.65 11.57 1.83
CA ALA A 64 3.04 10.33 2.46
C ALA A 64 3.95 9.53 1.53
N ILE A 65 5.10 9.12 2.03
CA ILE A 65 6.05 8.28 1.29
C ILE A 65 5.87 6.84 1.75
N ILE A 66 5.52 5.95 0.80
CA ILE A 66 5.35 4.53 1.06
C ILE A 66 6.48 3.77 0.38
N VAL A 67 7.25 3.02 1.14
CA VAL A 67 8.35 2.20 0.62
C VAL A 67 7.97 0.73 0.74
N HIS A 68 8.03 -0.01 -0.39
CA HIS A 68 7.79 -1.45 -0.37
C HIS A 68 9.01 -2.23 0.12
N GLY A 69 8.76 -3.47 0.58
CA GLY A 69 9.83 -4.37 0.98
C GLY A 69 10.59 -5.00 -0.20
N LEU A 70 11.63 -5.78 0.12
CA LEU A 70 12.42 -6.51 -0.87
C LEU A 70 11.52 -7.35 -1.79
N GLU A 71 11.82 -7.36 -3.09
CA GLU A 71 11.03 -8.00 -4.14
C GLU A 71 9.57 -7.49 -4.25
N GLY A 72 9.27 -6.37 -3.59
CA GLY A 72 7.99 -5.72 -3.70
C GLY A 72 7.90 -4.81 -4.93
N HIS A 73 6.72 -4.26 -5.13
CA HIS A 73 6.47 -3.19 -6.10
C HIS A 73 5.19 -2.43 -5.72
N SER A 74 5.02 -1.22 -6.24
CA SER A 74 3.89 -0.32 -5.93
C SER A 74 2.49 -0.91 -6.17
N LYS A 75 2.37 -1.86 -7.12
CA LYS A 75 1.09 -2.51 -7.47
C LYS A 75 0.72 -3.69 -6.55
N ARG A 76 1.51 -3.99 -5.52
CA ARG A 76 1.10 -4.99 -4.51
C ARG A 76 -0.15 -4.53 -3.77
N PRO A 77 -1.08 -5.43 -3.42
CA PRO A 77 -2.35 -5.07 -2.78
C PRO A 77 -2.20 -4.23 -1.50
N TYR A 78 -1.18 -4.50 -0.68
CA TYR A 78 -0.95 -3.74 0.54
C TYR A 78 -0.48 -2.31 0.25
N MET A 79 0.37 -2.11 -0.77
CA MET A 79 0.83 -0.79 -1.19
C MET A 79 -0.34 0.05 -1.72
N GLN A 80 -1.11 -0.53 -2.64
CA GLN A 80 -2.30 0.12 -3.20
C GLN A 80 -3.36 0.41 -2.13
N GLY A 81 -3.56 -0.51 -1.18
CA GLY A 81 -4.50 -0.33 -0.08
C GLY A 81 -4.10 0.84 0.83
N THR A 82 -2.81 0.94 1.15
CA THR A 82 -2.27 2.04 1.96
C THR A 82 -2.39 3.38 1.23
N ALA A 83 -1.96 3.45 -0.04
CA ALA A 83 -2.07 4.65 -0.85
C ALA A 83 -3.54 5.13 -0.96
N ARG A 84 -4.48 4.21 -1.20
CA ARG A 84 -5.90 4.54 -1.27
C ARG A 84 -6.45 5.14 0.04
N ILE A 85 -6.08 4.56 1.19
CA ILE A 85 -6.51 5.08 2.49
C ILE A 85 -5.90 6.47 2.74
N LEU A 86 -4.64 6.66 2.40
CA LEU A 86 -3.96 7.95 2.53
C LEU A 86 -4.60 9.01 1.64
N ASN A 87 -4.88 8.72 0.37
CA ASN A 87 -5.59 9.64 -0.52
C ASN A 87 -6.99 10.00 0.02
N ALA A 88 -7.73 9.03 0.57
CA ALA A 88 -9.04 9.29 1.18
C ALA A 88 -8.96 10.19 2.42
N ASN A 89 -7.80 10.28 3.07
CA ASN A 89 -7.52 11.15 4.21
C ASN A 89 -6.72 12.41 3.82
N GLY A 90 -6.64 12.72 2.53
CA GLY A 90 -6.05 13.95 2.03
C GLY A 90 -4.52 13.95 1.98
N PHE A 91 -3.87 12.81 1.87
CA PHE A 91 -2.44 12.71 1.60
C PHE A 91 -2.21 12.34 0.12
N ASP A 92 -1.25 13.00 -0.50
CA ASP A 92 -0.70 12.63 -1.80
C ASP A 92 0.43 11.63 -1.62
#